data_cff98086ade0c98fbcac5d0616d7bcd5
#
_entry.id   cff98086ade0c98fbcac5d0616d7bcd5
#
_cell.length_a   1.000
_cell.length_b   1.000
_cell.length_c   1.000
_cell.angle_alpha   90.00
_cell.angle_beta   90.00
_cell.angle_gamma   90.00
#
_symmetry.space_group_name_H-M   'P 1'
#
loop_
_entity.id
_entity.type
_entity.pdbx_description
1 polymer ?
#
loop_
_entity_poly.entity_id
_entity_poly.type
_entity_poly.pdbx_seq_one_letter_code
_entity_poly.pdbx_strand_id
1 'polypeptide(L)'
;MELSYPPFEMTDEQNQPTGISVEMAEALSRELGKELRIENIPFAGLIPSLRTGKIDLIISSMTRTEERAQSIDFSNSYLDTGLCILVPNTSSSESIGDIDVPGTTVAVKQGTTSHIYANQHLKDAEILLFEDEAAAALEVAQGKIDAFIYDQISIYLNWRKHSETTRALLGPFNQESWAIGVKKGNTALLEDVNAFLNKFDSSGGFDALGDKYLAEEKRIFRELGYPFFF
;
A
#
# COMPACT_ATOMS: atom_id res chain seq x y z
N MET A 1 7.76 -8.25 5.51
CA MET A 1 6.89 -7.04 5.52
C MET A 1 7.70 -5.82 5.84
N GLU A 2 7.22 -4.62 5.51
CA GLU A 2 7.69 -3.36 6.12
C GLU A 2 6.67 -2.95 7.19
N LEU A 3 7.04 -2.94 8.47
CA LEU A 3 6.10 -2.73 9.58
C LEU A 3 5.89 -1.23 9.88
N SER A 4 5.57 -0.44 8.85
CA SER A 4 5.32 1.00 8.94
C SER A 4 4.12 1.46 8.10
N TYR A 5 3.17 0.55 7.83
CA TYR A 5 1.98 0.84 7.01
C TYR A 5 0.67 0.47 7.75
N PRO A 6 0.24 1.28 8.73
CA PRO A 6 -1.00 1.05 9.46
C PRO A 6 -2.24 1.26 8.56
N PRO A 7 -3.33 0.48 8.76
CA PRO A 7 -3.47 -0.60 9.73
C PRO A 7 -3.12 -2.00 9.15
N PHE A 8 -2.43 -2.07 8.01
CA PHE A 8 -2.14 -3.32 7.32
C PHE A 8 -0.96 -4.08 7.96
N GLU A 9 0.20 -3.47 8.03
CA GLU A 9 1.39 -4.03 8.66
C GLU A 9 2.10 -2.96 9.50
N MET A 10 2.13 -3.15 10.79
CA MET A 10 2.69 -2.21 11.76
C MET A 10 3.21 -2.93 13.00
N THR A 11 3.78 -2.17 13.93
CA THR A 11 4.10 -2.66 15.27
C THR A 11 3.11 -2.09 16.28
N ASP A 12 2.78 -2.88 17.31
CA ASP A 12 2.04 -2.42 18.48
C ASP A 12 2.93 -1.65 19.48
N GLU A 13 2.37 -1.24 20.62
CA GLU A 13 3.09 -0.53 21.68
C GLU A 13 4.21 -1.36 22.32
N GLN A 14 4.18 -2.69 22.17
CA GLN A 14 5.20 -3.63 22.63
C GLN A 14 6.21 -3.98 21.52
N ASN A 15 6.19 -3.26 20.39
CA ASN A 15 6.99 -3.51 19.19
C ASN A 15 6.78 -4.93 18.57
N GLN A 16 5.58 -5.51 18.76
CA GLN A 16 5.23 -6.77 18.10
C GLN A 16 4.50 -6.48 16.79
N PRO A 17 4.74 -7.28 15.74
CA PRO A 17 4.00 -7.16 14.49
C PRO A 17 2.49 -7.32 14.70
N THR A 18 1.71 -6.43 14.08
CA THR A 18 0.24 -6.45 14.12
C THR A 18 -0.34 -5.82 12.86
N GLY A 19 -1.63 -6.03 12.62
CA GLY A 19 -2.37 -5.48 11.48
C GLY A 19 -2.94 -6.54 10.55
N ILE A 20 -3.65 -6.08 9.52
CA ILE A 20 -4.39 -6.93 8.57
C ILE A 20 -3.47 -7.94 7.90
N SER A 21 -2.35 -7.49 7.35
CA SER A 21 -1.38 -8.35 6.65
C SER A 21 -0.67 -9.32 7.59
N VAL A 22 -0.49 -8.94 8.85
CA VAL A 22 0.11 -9.81 9.88
C VAL A 22 -0.86 -10.95 10.21
N GLU A 23 -2.14 -10.65 10.49
CA GLU A 23 -3.15 -11.68 10.76
C GLU A 23 -3.41 -12.59 9.56
N MET A 24 -3.38 -12.04 8.34
CA MET A 24 -3.44 -12.85 7.12
C MET A 24 -2.23 -13.79 7.01
N ALA A 25 -1.02 -13.33 7.33
CA ALA A 25 0.20 -14.14 7.33
C ALA A 25 0.14 -15.25 8.41
N GLU A 26 -0.41 -14.95 9.59
CA GLU A 26 -0.65 -15.94 10.63
C GLU A 26 -1.66 -17.02 10.19
N ALA A 27 -2.75 -16.61 9.52
CA ALA A 27 -3.73 -17.53 8.98
C ALA A 27 -3.12 -18.43 7.89
N LEU A 28 -2.33 -17.86 6.97
CA LEU A 28 -1.59 -18.62 5.95
C LEU A 28 -0.62 -19.61 6.58
N SER A 29 0.16 -19.18 7.58
CA SER A 29 1.13 -20.01 8.29
C SER A 29 0.45 -21.24 8.95
N ARG A 30 -0.70 -21.02 9.59
CA ARG A 30 -1.51 -22.12 10.16
C ARG A 30 -2.00 -23.09 9.09
N GLU A 31 -2.47 -22.59 7.95
CA GLU A 31 -2.94 -23.42 6.83
C GLU A 31 -1.81 -24.28 6.23
N LEU A 32 -0.63 -23.69 6.10
CA LEU A 32 0.56 -24.38 5.57
C LEU A 32 1.25 -25.29 6.60
N GLY A 33 0.88 -25.22 7.88
CA GLY A 33 1.58 -25.94 8.95
C GLY A 33 3.04 -25.51 9.10
N LYS A 34 3.35 -24.24 8.85
CA LYS A 34 4.70 -23.67 8.92
C LYS A 34 4.80 -22.66 10.05
N GLU A 35 6.00 -22.50 10.63
CA GLU A 35 6.28 -21.44 11.59
C GLU A 35 6.34 -20.07 10.86
N LEU A 36 5.61 -19.08 11.37
CA LEU A 36 5.68 -17.72 10.86
C LEU A 36 6.89 -16.97 11.48
N ARG A 37 7.70 -16.38 10.61
CA ARG A 37 8.72 -15.41 10.97
C ARG A 37 8.52 -14.15 10.15
N ILE A 38 8.38 -13.02 10.82
CA ILE A 38 8.21 -11.72 10.19
C ILE A 38 9.53 -10.98 10.24
N GLU A 39 10.10 -10.72 9.06
CA GLU A 39 11.28 -9.87 8.87
C GLU A 39 10.80 -8.45 8.53
N ASN A 40 11.17 -7.48 9.38
CA ASN A 40 10.90 -6.06 9.09
C ASN A 40 11.99 -5.53 8.15
N ILE A 41 11.59 -5.27 6.90
CA ILE A 41 12.50 -4.86 5.82
C ILE A 41 11.89 -3.64 5.13
N PRO A 42 12.66 -2.56 4.87
CA PRO A 42 12.18 -1.43 4.08
C PRO A 42 11.61 -1.88 2.73
N PHE A 43 10.51 -1.24 2.28
CA PHE A 43 9.72 -1.70 1.12
C PHE A 43 10.57 -1.95 -0.13
N ALA A 44 11.50 -1.05 -0.45
CA ALA A 44 12.41 -1.18 -1.59
C ALA A 44 13.35 -2.42 -1.49
N GLY A 45 13.55 -2.95 -0.28
CA GLY A 45 14.38 -4.14 -0.01
C GLY A 45 13.63 -5.47 -0.09
N LEU A 46 12.30 -5.48 -0.18
CA LEU A 46 11.48 -6.70 -0.13
C LEU A 46 11.74 -7.63 -1.34
N ILE A 47 11.64 -7.11 -2.56
CA ILE A 47 11.89 -7.89 -3.79
C ILE A 47 13.33 -8.44 -3.83
N PRO A 48 14.39 -7.65 -3.59
CA PRO A 48 15.75 -8.19 -3.45
C PRO A 48 15.86 -9.30 -2.41
N SER A 49 15.24 -9.16 -1.24
CA SER A 49 15.26 -10.17 -0.18
C SER A 49 14.56 -11.47 -0.58
N LEU A 50 13.43 -11.38 -1.29
CA LEU A 50 12.73 -12.56 -1.82
C LEU A 50 13.56 -13.28 -2.90
N ARG A 51 14.17 -12.54 -3.81
CA ARG A 51 15.02 -13.11 -4.87
C ARG A 51 16.23 -13.85 -4.33
N THR A 52 16.86 -13.32 -3.29
CA THR A 52 18.02 -13.95 -2.65
C THR A 52 17.66 -15.10 -1.70
N GLY A 53 16.35 -15.30 -1.42
CA GLY A 53 15.87 -16.35 -0.51
C GLY A 53 16.08 -16.01 0.97
N LYS A 54 16.28 -14.72 1.30
CA LYS A 54 16.28 -14.25 2.69
C LYS A 54 14.89 -14.35 3.32
N ILE A 55 13.85 -14.17 2.49
CA ILE A 55 12.45 -14.36 2.83
C ILE A 55 11.78 -15.27 1.79
N ASP A 56 10.68 -15.94 2.15
CA ASP A 56 9.94 -16.87 1.29
C ASP A 56 8.75 -16.20 0.61
N LEU A 57 8.14 -15.19 1.26
CA LEU A 57 6.96 -14.47 0.80
C LEU A 57 7.10 -12.97 1.06
N ILE A 58 6.45 -12.17 0.24
CA ILE A 58 6.18 -10.75 0.51
C ILE A 58 4.68 -10.60 0.75
N ILE A 59 4.31 -10.29 2.00
CA ILE A 59 2.95 -9.88 2.39
C ILE A 59 3.13 -8.47 2.97
N SER A 60 2.99 -7.44 2.14
CA SER A 60 3.33 -6.05 2.49
C SER A 60 2.64 -5.06 1.55
N SER A 61 1.32 -5.22 1.38
CA SER A 61 0.47 -4.32 0.59
C SER A 61 1.08 -4.00 -0.80
N MET A 62 1.67 -5.05 -1.41
CA MET A 62 2.47 -4.88 -2.63
C MET A 62 1.61 -4.97 -3.88
N THR A 63 1.56 -3.90 -4.65
CA THR A 63 0.91 -3.86 -5.96
C THR A 63 1.60 -4.82 -6.93
N ARG A 64 0.82 -5.68 -7.59
CA ARG A 64 1.27 -6.47 -8.73
C ARG A 64 1.46 -5.54 -9.94
N THR A 65 2.66 -5.51 -10.49
CA THR A 65 2.96 -4.82 -11.74
C THR A 65 3.70 -5.75 -12.71
N GLU A 66 3.63 -5.46 -14.01
CA GLU A 66 4.36 -6.23 -15.02
C GLU A 66 5.89 -6.15 -14.80
N GLU A 67 6.40 -5.00 -14.38
CA GLU A 67 7.81 -4.81 -14.09
C GLU A 67 8.26 -5.70 -12.92
N ARG A 68 7.52 -5.69 -11.80
CA ARG A 68 7.82 -6.55 -10.64
C ARG A 68 7.68 -8.03 -10.98
N ALA A 69 6.69 -8.39 -11.83
CA ALA A 69 6.45 -9.76 -12.28
C ALA A 69 7.57 -10.35 -13.16
N GLN A 70 8.46 -9.52 -13.69
CA GLN A 70 9.70 -10.01 -14.32
C GLN A 70 10.65 -10.64 -13.31
N SER A 71 10.63 -10.17 -12.06
CA SER A 71 11.58 -10.56 -11.01
C SER A 71 11.04 -11.57 -10.01
N ILE A 72 9.73 -11.56 -9.73
CA ILE A 72 9.05 -12.42 -8.77
C ILE A 72 7.74 -12.91 -9.36
N ASP A 73 7.14 -13.95 -8.78
CA ASP A 73 5.77 -14.36 -9.09
C ASP A 73 4.80 -13.74 -8.08
N PHE A 74 3.56 -13.55 -8.50
CA PHE A 74 2.50 -12.99 -7.66
C PHE A 74 1.33 -13.94 -7.56
N SER A 75 0.72 -13.99 -6.40
CA SER A 75 -0.56 -14.65 -6.18
C SER A 75 -1.70 -13.99 -6.98
N ASN A 76 -2.89 -14.55 -6.88
CA ASN A 76 -4.12 -13.82 -7.16
C ASN A 76 -4.16 -12.56 -6.32
N SER A 77 -4.76 -11.50 -6.86
CA SER A 77 -4.98 -10.27 -6.11
C SER A 77 -5.97 -10.51 -4.96
N TYR A 78 -5.74 -9.86 -3.83
CA TYR A 78 -6.60 -9.96 -2.65
C TYR A 78 -7.24 -8.63 -2.25
N LEU A 79 -6.81 -7.53 -2.86
CA LEU A 79 -7.34 -6.18 -2.57
C LEU A 79 -7.16 -5.30 -3.80
N ASP A 80 -8.18 -4.52 -4.15
CA ASP A 80 -8.12 -3.52 -5.20
C ASP A 80 -8.04 -2.11 -4.60
N THR A 81 -7.18 -1.27 -5.15
CA THR A 81 -6.94 0.11 -4.72
C THR A 81 -6.53 0.98 -5.91
N GLY A 82 -5.88 2.11 -5.66
CA GLY A 82 -5.30 2.93 -6.71
C GLY A 82 -4.59 4.15 -6.16
N LEU A 83 -3.81 4.81 -7.02
CA LEU A 83 -3.06 6.00 -6.65
C LEU A 83 -3.98 7.22 -6.56
N CYS A 84 -3.86 7.92 -5.45
CA CYS A 84 -4.59 9.14 -5.09
C CYS A 84 -3.60 10.24 -4.69
N ILE A 85 -4.12 11.44 -4.40
CA ILE A 85 -3.27 12.60 -4.14
C ILE A 85 -3.71 13.29 -2.84
N LEU A 86 -2.73 13.65 -2.01
CA LEU A 86 -2.90 14.58 -0.88
C LEU A 86 -2.30 15.92 -1.27
N VAL A 87 -3.05 17.00 -1.07
CA VAL A 87 -2.59 18.38 -1.34
C VAL A 87 -2.89 19.29 -0.16
N PRO A 88 -2.20 20.44 0.01
CA PRO A 88 -2.60 21.45 0.98
C PRO A 88 -4.00 22.00 0.68
N ASN A 89 -4.76 22.41 1.71
CA ASN A 89 -6.08 23.03 1.54
C ASN A 89 -6.06 24.29 0.67
N THR A 90 -4.91 24.95 0.59
CA THR A 90 -4.70 26.13 -0.25
C THR A 90 -4.48 25.82 -1.72
N SER A 91 -4.22 24.56 -2.07
CA SER A 91 -4.01 24.12 -3.45
C SER A 91 -5.33 24.12 -4.24
N SER A 92 -5.27 24.55 -5.49
CA SER A 92 -6.38 24.46 -6.44
C SER A 92 -6.35 23.20 -7.30
N SER A 93 -5.37 22.31 -7.10
CA SER A 93 -5.22 21.09 -7.91
C SER A 93 -6.40 20.13 -7.70
N GLU A 94 -6.96 19.60 -8.77
CA GLU A 94 -8.08 18.64 -8.77
C GLU A 94 -7.72 17.29 -9.43
N SER A 95 -6.54 17.23 -10.07
CA SER A 95 -6.11 16.06 -10.82
C SER A 95 -4.59 15.89 -10.82
N ILE A 96 -4.13 14.73 -11.31
CA ILE A 96 -2.69 14.47 -11.49
C ILE A 96 -2.03 15.45 -12.46
N GLY A 97 -2.75 15.93 -13.47
CA GLY A 97 -2.23 16.91 -14.43
C GLY A 97 -1.98 18.30 -13.81
N ASP A 98 -2.73 18.65 -12.77
CA ASP A 98 -2.59 19.96 -12.11
C ASP A 98 -1.35 20.03 -11.20
N ILE A 99 -0.79 18.90 -10.81
CA ILE A 99 0.44 18.83 -10.01
C ILE A 99 1.70 18.59 -10.86
N ASP A 100 1.57 18.31 -12.15
CA ASP A 100 2.72 18.16 -13.07
C ASP A 100 3.00 19.48 -13.81
N VAL A 101 3.39 20.48 -13.05
CA VAL A 101 3.72 21.82 -13.60
C VAL A 101 5.05 22.31 -13.03
N PRO A 102 5.79 23.17 -13.77
CA PRO A 102 7.08 23.69 -13.30
C PRO A 102 6.97 24.40 -11.95
N GLY A 103 7.85 24.05 -11.03
CA GLY A 103 7.92 24.61 -9.68
C GLY A 103 7.03 23.90 -8.65
N THR A 104 6.30 22.87 -9.04
CA THR A 104 5.55 22.01 -8.11
C THR A 104 6.45 20.90 -7.59
N THR A 105 6.39 20.65 -6.29
CA THR A 105 7.08 19.55 -5.61
C THR A 105 6.11 18.41 -5.30
N VAL A 106 6.46 17.18 -5.68
CA VAL A 106 5.62 15.99 -5.48
C VAL A 106 6.38 14.94 -4.68
N ALA A 107 5.88 14.64 -3.48
CA ALA A 107 6.41 13.57 -2.65
C ALA A 107 5.91 12.20 -3.13
N VAL A 108 6.80 11.21 -3.09
CA VAL A 108 6.49 9.79 -3.31
C VAL A 108 7.34 8.92 -2.39
N LYS A 109 6.83 7.74 -2.01
CA LYS A 109 7.60 6.79 -1.22
C LYS A 109 8.49 5.93 -2.12
N GLN A 110 9.76 5.78 -1.74
CA GLN A 110 10.77 5.05 -2.49
C GLN A 110 10.37 3.59 -2.75
N GLY A 111 10.50 3.15 -4.01
CA GLY A 111 10.26 1.77 -4.44
C GLY A 111 8.79 1.39 -4.61
N THR A 112 7.86 2.30 -4.34
CA THR A 112 6.41 2.10 -4.54
C THR A 112 5.98 2.40 -5.96
N THR A 113 4.73 2.06 -6.29
CA THR A 113 4.13 2.38 -7.60
C THR A 113 3.95 3.88 -7.81
N SER A 114 3.75 4.66 -6.73
CA SER A 114 3.73 6.12 -6.83
C SER A 114 5.07 6.68 -7.31
N HIS A 115 6.21 6.13 -6.80
CA HIS A 115 7.55 6.50 -7.27
C HIS A 115 7.76 6.12 -8.74
N ILE A 116 7.36 4.89 -9.13
CA ILE A 116 7.48 4.43 -10.51
C ILE A 116 6.62 5.32 -11.44
N TYR A 117 5.36 5.56 -11.06
CA TYR A 117 4.44 6.40 -11.82
C TYR A 117 4.98 7.82 -12.01
N ALA A 118 5.43 8.45 -10.92
CA ALA A 118 5.97 9.81 -10.98
C ALA A 118 7.15 9.91 -11.96
N ASN A 119 8.12 8.99 -11.87
CA ASN A 119 9.28 8.97 -12.77
C ASN A 119 8.92 8.74 -14.25
N GLN A 120 7.84 8.01 -14.52
CA GLN A 120 7.44 7.67 -15.88
C GLN A 120 6.54 8.74 -16.52
N HIS A 121 5.72 9.42 -15.73
CA HIS A 121 4.61 10.24 -16.23
C HIS A 121 4.72 11.72 -15.88
N LEU A 122 5.30 12.09 -14.72
CA LEU A 122 5.48 13.49 -14.36
C LEU A 122 6.77 14.02 -15.01
N LYS A 123 6.66 15.15 -15.72
CA LYS A 123 7.75 15.71 -16.53
C LYS A 123 8.24 17.06 -16.03
N ASP A 124 7.33 17.83 -15.44
CA ASP A 124 7.55 19.21 -15.09
C ASP A 124 7.66 19.42 -13.57
N ALA A 125 7.08 18.53 -12.78
CA ALA A 125 7.16 18.56 -11.32
C ALA A 125 8.52 18.04 -10.80
N GLU A 126 8.98 18.57 -9.68
CA GLU A 126 10.12 18.05 -8.93
C GLU A 126 9.68 16.88 -8.03
N ILE A 127 10.29 15.70 -8.22
CA ILE A 127 9.96 14.50 -7.45
C ILE A 127 10.85 14.38 -6.21
N LEU A 128 10.24 14.34 -5.04
CA LEU A 128 10.92 14.17 -3.75
C LEU A 128 10.67 12.78 -3.18
N LEU A 129 11.77 12.05 -2.92
CA LEU A 129 11.71 10.67 -2.43
C LEU A 129 11.71 10.63 -0.90
N PHE A 130 10.75 9.90 -0.35
CA PHE A 130 10.64 9.61 1.08
C PHE A 130 10.76 8.10 1.34
N GLU A 131 11.34 7.75 2.48
CA GLU A 131 11.33 6.36 2.97
C GLU A 131 10.04 6.06 3.74
N ASP A 132 9.47 7.08 4.41
CA ASP A 132 8.28 6.98 5.25
C ASP A 132 7.13 7.82 4.68
N GLU A 133 5.95 7.22 4.58
CA GLU A 133 4.75 7.86 4.03
C GLU A 133 4.17 8.95 4.94
N ALA A 134 4.23 8.73 6.26
CA ALA A 134 3.71 9.70 7.22
C ALA A 134 4.57 10.97 7.24
N ALA A 135 5.88 10.82 7.03
CA ALA A 135 6.78 11.96 6.86
C ALA A 135 6.44 12.76 5.59
N ALA A 136 6.19 12.08 4.47
CA ALA A 136 5.77 12.74 3.22
C ALA A 136 4.45 13.51 3.41
N ALA A 137 3.44 12.88 4.01
CA ALA A 137 2.15 13.52 4.28
C ALA A 137 2.28 14.72 5.25
N LEU A 138 3.16 14.63 6.25
CA LEU A 138 3.41 15.72 7.18
C LEU A 138 4.04 16.93 6.49
N GLU A 139 4.97 16.74 5.56
CA GLU A 139 5.58 17.85 4.80
C GLU A 139 4.53 18.57 3.92
N VAL A 140 3.55 17.83 3.35
CA VAL A 140 2.40 18.46 2.67
C VAL A 140 1.53 19.22 3.66
N ALA A 141 1.24 18.64 4.83
CA ALA A 141 0.42 19.28 5.87
C ALA A 141 1.04 20.57 6.42
N GLN A 142 2.38 20.66 6.40
CA GLN A 142 3.15 21.86 6.77
C GLN A 142 3.31 22.87 5.63
N GLY A 143 2.78 22.59 4.44
CA GLY A 143 2.88 23.45 3.27
C GLY A 143 4.28 23.56 2.68
N LYS A 144 5.15 22.58 2.92
CA LYS A 144 6.51 22.52 2.38
C LYS A 144 6.60 21.78 1.06
N ILE A 145 5.62 20.90 0.78
CA ILE A 145 5.50 20.09 -0.43
C ILE A 145 4.10 20.30 -0.98
N ASP A 146 3.96 20.38 -2.31
CA ASP A 146 2.71 20.74 -2.97
C ASP A 146 1.75 19.55 -3.12
N ALA A 147 2.28 18.32 -3.23
CA ALA A 147 1.46 17.11 -3.33
C ALA A 147 2.20 15.87 -2.82
N PHE A 148 1.42 14.87 -2.35
CA PHE A 148 1.89 13.51 -2.07
C PHE A 148 1.02 12.51 -2.81
N ILE A 149 1.65 11.63 -3.57
CA ILE A 149 0.99 10.55 -4.30
C ILE A 149 1.18 9.23 -3.56
N TYR A 150 0.06 8.59 -3.20
CA TYR A 150 0.08 7.26 -2.59
C TYR A 150 -1.24 6.54 -2.82
N ASP A 151 -1.40 5.34 -2.26
CA ASP A 151 -2.66 4.61 -2.37
C ASP A 151 -3.83 5.28 -1.62
N GLN A 152 -5.04 4.93 -2.05
CA GLN A 152 -6.27 5.59 -1.63
C GLN A 152 -6.49 5.58 -0.11
N ILE A 153 -6.24 4.43 0.55
CA ILE A 153 -6.50 4.34 2.00
C ILE A 153 -5.49 5.15 2.80
N SER A 154 -4.22 5.12 2.43
CA SER A 154 -3.20 5.92 3.09
C SER A 154 -3.44 7.42 2.89
N ILE A 155 -3.79 7.86 1.67
CA ILE A 155 -4.16 9.26 1.42
C ILE A 155 -5.36 9.67 2.27
N TYR A 156 -6.38 8.80 2.39
CA TYR A 156 -7.54 9.06 3.23
C TYR A 156 -7.15 9.19 4.72
N LEU A 157 -6.37 8.25 5.26
CA LEU A 157 -5.98 8.25 6.66
C LEU A 157 -5.08 9.46 7.01
N ASN A 158 -4.14 9.80 6.14
CA ASN A 158 -3.29 10.97 6.31
C ASN A 158 -4.10 12.28 6.21
N TRP A 159 -5.04 12.36 5.28
CA TRP A 159 -5.97 13.49 5.22
C TRP A 159 -6.79 13.62 6.52
N ARG A 160 -7.36 12.54 7.02
CA ARG A 160 -8.12 12.56 8.29
C ARG A 160 -7.28 13.08 9.45
N LYS A 161 -6.01 12.68 9.52
CA LYS A 161 -5.05 13.13 10.54
C LYS A 161 -4.69 14.62 10.41
N HIS A 162 -4.68 15.15 9.20
CA HIS A 162 -4.26 16.52 8.87
C HIS A 162 -5.37 17.33 8.17
N SER A 163 -6.63 17.04 8.44
CA SER A 163 -7.78 17.59 7.72
C SER A 163 -7.92 19.13 7.79
N GLU A 164 -7.32 19.76 8.80
CA GLU A 164 -7.30 21.22 8.93
C GLU A 164 -6.40 21.91 7.89
N THR A 165 -5.39 21.20 7.38
CA THR A 165 -4.36 21.76 6.49
C THR A 165 -4.27 21.10 5.13
N THR A 166 -4.88 19.92 4.96
CA THR A 166 -4.80 19.14 3.72
C THR A 166 -6.16 18.76 3.16
N ARG A 167 -6.18 18.45 1.88
CA ARG A 167 -7.32 17.93 1.11
C ARG A 167 -6.90 16.69 0.35
N ALA A 168 -7.75 15.65 0.36
CA ALA A 168 -7.53 14.41 -0.37
C ALA A 168 -8.30 14.40 -1.68
N LEU A 169 -7.63 14.05 -2.78
CA LEU A 169 -8.25 13.71 -4.06
C LEU A 169 -8.35 12.18 -4.12
N LEU A 170 -9.48 11.65 -3.63
CA LEU A 170 -9.66 10.21 -3.41
C LEU A 170 -10.15 9.44 -4.66
N GLY A 171 -10.42 10.11 -5.77
CA GLY A 171 -10.67 9.44 -7.05
C GLY A 171 -9.37 8.86 -7.59
N PRO A 172 -9.19 7.52 -7.64
CA PRO A 172 -7.93 6.95 -8.11
C PRO A 172 -7.68 7.29 -9.58
N PHE A 173 -6.51 7.84 -9.88
CA PHE A 173 -6.09 8.13 -11.25
C PHE A 173 -5.31 6.98 -11.90
N ASN A 174 -4.87 6.00 -11.11
CA ASN A 174 -4.23 4.76 -11.55
C ASN A 174 -4.73 3.60 -10.70
N GLN A 175 -5.44 2.65 -11.30
CA GLN A 175 -6.00 1.48 -10.60
C GLN A 175 -4.90 0.46 -10.32
N GLU A 176 -4.94 -0.15 -9.14
CA GLU A 176 -3.94 -1.09 -8.65
C GLU A 176 -4.59 -2.25 -7.91
N SER A 177 -3.87 -3.38 -7.85
CA SER A 177 -4.29 -4.53 -7.05
C SER A 177 -3.11 -5.06 -6.26
N TRP A 178 -3.34 -5.39 -4.98
CA TRP A 178 -2.31 -6.00 -4.14
C TRP A 178 -2.33 -7.51 -4.24
N ALA A 179 -1.12 -8.10 -4.20
CA ALA A 179 -0.93 -9.53 -4.25
C ALA A 179 0.27 -9.94 -3.38
N ILE A 180 0.31 -11.23 -3.02
CA ILE A 180 1.42 -11.80 -2.27
C ILE A 180 2.56 -12.12 -3.25
N GLY A 181 3.77 -11.62 -2.97
CA GLY A 181 4.96 -11.93 -3.75
C GLY A 181 5.55 -13.28 -3.35
N VAL A 182 5.88 -14.09 -4.36
CA VAL A 182 6.49 -15.41 -4.23
C VAL A 182 7.78 -15.44 -5.06
N LYS A 183 8.79 -16.17 -4.61
CA LYS A 183 10.04 -16.32 -5.38
C LYS A 183 9.75 -16.89 -6.75
N LYS A 184 10.35 -16.28 -7.79
CA LYS A 184 10.16 -16.68 -9.19
C LYS A 184 10.38 -18.16 -9.40
N GLY A 185 9.37 -18.83 -10.01
CA GLY A 185 9.39 -20.27 -10.30
C GLY A 185 9.05 -21.19 -9.12
N ASN A 186 8.72 -20.68 -7.92
CA ASN A 186 8.22 -21.50 -6.82
C ASN A 186 6.71 -21.74 -6.97
N THR A 187 6.34 -22.54 -7.98
CA THR A 187 4.93 -22.81 -8.35
C THR A 187 4.16 -23.53 -7.25
N ALA A 188 4.79 -24.43 -6.52
CA ALA A 188 4.13 -25.16 -5.44
C ALA A 188 3.66 -24.20 -4.32
N LEU A 189 4.54 -23.31 -3.85
CA LEU A 189 4.16 -22.32 -2.84
C LEU A 189 3.13 -21.32 -3.38
N LEU A 190 3.22 -20.96 -4.66
CA LEU A 190 2.25 -20.07 -5.30
C LEU A 190 0.85 -20.70 -5.36
N GLU A 191 0.75 -21.97 -5.67
CA GLU A 191 -0.51 -22.74 -5.67
C GLU A 191 -1.10 -22.80 -4.26
N ASP A 192 -0.29 -23.10 -3.24
CA ASP A 192 -0.70 -23.13 -1.84
C ASP A 192 -1.23 -21.76 -1.38
N VAL A 193 -0.52 -20.66 -1.71
CA VAL A 193 -0.94 -19.30 -1.39
C VAL A 193 -2.26 -18.95 -2.07
N ASN A 194 -2.44 -19.31 -3.34
CA ASN A 194 -3.69 -19.04 -4.06
C ASN A 194 -4.86 -19.87 -3.49
N ALA A 195 -4.62 -21.12 -3.13
CA ALA A 195 -5.63 -21.95 -2.48
C ALA A 195 -6.07 -21.36 -1.13
N PHE A 196 -5.10 -20.89 -0.34
CA PHE A 196 -5.37 -20.18 0.91
C PHE A 196 -6.20 -18.92 0.67
N LEU A 197 -5.81 -18.02 -0.26
CA LEU A 197 -6.53 -16.78 -0.54
C LEU A 197 -7.98 -17.03 -0.93
N ASN A 198 -8.23 -18.00 -1.81
CA ASN A 198 -9.59 -18.39 -2.22
C ASN A 198 -10.43 -18.90 -1.04
N LYS A 199 -9.83 -19.71 -0.16
CA LYS A 199 -10.49 -20.23 1.04
C LYS A 199 -10.75 -19.12 2.06
N PHE A 200 -9.76 -18.24 2.27
CA PHE A 200 -9.84 -17.14 3.21
C PHE A 200 -10.92 -16.13 2.82
N ASP A 201 -11.01 -15.80 1.54
CA ASP A 201 -12.06 -14.97 0.98
C ASP A 201 -13.44 -15.62 1.14
N SER A 202 -13.61 -16.83 0.64
CA SER A 202 -14.89 -17.56 0.69
C SER A 202 -15.40 -17.85 2.11
N SER A 203 -14.52 -17.82 3.11
CA SER A 203 -14.88 -17.95 4.54
C SER A 203 -15.18 -16.61 5.22
N GLY A 204 -15.13 -15.48 4.50
CA GLY A 204 -15.33 -14.14 5.05
C GLY A 204 -14.13 -13.61 5.84
N GLY A 205 -12.93 -14.15 5.59
CA GLY A 205 -11.71 -13.76 6.30
C GLY A 205 -11.33 -12.31 6.06
N PHE A 206 -11.45 -11.82 4.83
CA PHE A 206 -11.18 -10.42 4.50
C PHE A 206 -12.23 -9.48 5.10
N ASP A 207 -13.52 -9.83 5.05
CA ASP A 207 -14.58 -9.06 5.69
C ASP A 207 -14.34 -8.92 7.19
N ALA A 208 -13.96 -10.02 7.86
CA ALA A 208 -13.67 -10.01 9.29
C ALA A 208 -12.48 -9.09 9.65
N LEU A 209 -11.42 -9.10 8.83
CA LEU A 209 -10.28 -8.19 9.00
C LEU A 209 -10.68 -6.72 8.71
N GLY A 210 -11.45 -6.49 7.65
CA GLY A 210 -11.99 -5.17 7.34
C GLY A 210 -12.86 -4.61 8.47
N ASP A 211 -13.76 -5.42 9.02
CA ASP A 211 -14.61 -5.02 10.14
C ASP A 211 -13.82 -4.79 11.45
N LYS A 212 -12.72 -5.52 11.65
CA LYS A 212 -11.86 -5.35 12.82
C LYS A 212 -11.00 -4.08 12.76
N TYR A 213 -10.41 -3.78 11.62
CA TYR A 213 -9.39 -2.76 11.48
C TYR A 213 -9.84 -1.48 10.77
N LEU A 214 -10.90 -1.57 9.94
CA LEU A 214 -11.32 -0.52 9.00
C LEU A 214 -12.85 -0.29 9.01
N ALA A 215 -13.53 -0.60 10.12
CA ALA A 215 -14.99 -0.48 10.21
C ALA A 215 -15.50 0.95 9.96
N GLU A 216 -14.77 1.96 10.46
CA GLU A 216 -15.10 3.37 10.24
C GLU A 216 -14.84 3.76 8.78
N GLU A 217 -13.69 3.37 8.21
CA GLU A 217 -13.31 3.64 6.84
C GLU A 217 -14.29 3.00 5.85
N LYS A 218 -14.68 1.74 6.09
CA LYS A 218 -15.70 1.02 5.30
C LYS A 218 -17.03 1.78 5.24
N ARG A 219 -17.47 2.37 6.37
CA ARG A 219 -18.67 3.22 6.43
C ARG A 219 -18.48 4.51 5.65
N ILE A 220 -17.36 5.21 5.85
CA ILE A 220 -17.12 6.52 5.25
C ILE A 220 -16.90 6.41 3.74
N PHE A 221 -16.16 5.42 3.25
CA PHE A 221 -15.98 5.19 1.82
C PHE A 221 -17.34 4.97 1.11
N ARG A 222 -18.24 4.21 1.76
CA ARG A 222 -19.62 4.03 1.26
C ARG A 222 -20.39 5.36 1.20
N GLU A 223 -20.28 6.21 2.22
CA GLU A 223 -20.91 7.52 2.25
C GLU A 223 -20.34 8.47 1.20
N LEU A 224 -19.04 8.36 0.90
CA LEU A 224 -18.38 9.14 -0.15
C LEU A 224 -18.62 8.57 -1.57
N GLY A 225 -19.27 7.41 -1.70
CA GLY A 225 -19.54 6.77 -2.98
C GLY A 225 -18.35 6.03 -3.59
N TYR A 226 -17.34 5.75 -2.82
CA TYR A 226 -16.20 4.91 -3.24
C TYR A 226 -16.44 3.44 -2.88
N PRO A 227 -16.09 2.49 -3.77
CA PRO A 227 -16.08 1.07 -3.40
C PRO A 227 -15.06 0.85 -2.29
N PHE A 228 -15.42 0.00 -1.34
CA PHE A 228 -14.46 -0.47 -0.35
C PHE A 228 -13.74 -1.70 -0.90
N PHE A 229 -12.48 -1.85 -0.56
CA PHE A 229 -11.57 -2.81 -1.20
C PHE A 229 -11.58 -4.23 -0.60
N PHE A 230 -12.43 -4.49 0.42
CA PHE A 230 -12.74 -5.83 0.94
C PHE A 230 -14.23 -6.14 0.76
#